data_934825c481572ebd9abf7385c7c88f0b
#
_entry.id   934825c481572ebd9abf7385c7c88f0b
#
_cell.length_a   1.000
_cell.length_b   1.000
_cell.length_c   1.000
_cell.angle_alpha   90.00
_cell.angle_beta   90.00
_cell.angle_gamma   90.00
#
_symmetry.space_group_name_H-M   'P 1'
#
loop_
_entity.id
_entity.type
_entity.pdbx_description
1 polymer ?
#
loop_
_entity_poly.entity_id
_entity_poly.type
_entity_poly.pdbx_seq_one_letter_code
_entity_poly.pdbx_strand_id
1 'polypeptide(L)'
;MNPTILLLDDSKENLEVLQRMLKGLPGMDTITTLCFSAGEQALTWCRANEPDICVVDYNMPGMDGIEFLMEVRKLPRFKGIPMVMVTGSSDSDIRQRALANGANDFLTRPVDPDEFRARLGNLLTLRMSLVNPLDRVERLAHDVELLARQAIEREHEQIIFKLSQISTSRDEETGNHMHRVAHISCLIARELGHDAQFCDLIYLAAPMHDIGKVGIPDKILLKPGKLTPDEWEVMKTHTTIGYEMLKDSSSSLLRMGADIAHSHHEKYNGQGYPLGLVGEKIPMVGRIVAVADELDALLSVRPYKQAWNFKDALEHLHRERGRHFDPGCIDVMLRHIDTILDIQKKFVDEPAAAVSDIRPLRRGAA
;
A
#
# COMPACT_ATOMS: atom_id res chain seq x y z
N MET A 1 -23.05 8.64 -10.19
CA MET A 1 -24.23 9.54 -10.31
C MET A 1 -24.68 9.54 -11.75
N ASN A 2 -26.00 9.59 -11.98
CA ASN A 2 -26.53 9.65 -13.33
C ASN A 2 -26.74 11.13 -13.70
N PRO A 3 -25.96 11.70 -14.63
CA PRO A 3 -26.13 13.10 -15.00
C PRO A 3 -27.46 13.31 -15.71
N THR A 4 -28.08 14.46 -15.41
CA THR A 4 -29.32 14.88 -16.03
C THR A 4 -29.02 15.93 -17.11
N ILE A 5 -29.35 15.62 -18.34
CA ILE A 5 -29.11 16.47 -19.52
C ILE A 5 -30.43 17.03 -20.03
N LEU A 6 -30.53 18.34 -20.08
CA LEU A 6 -31.68 19.03 -20.70
C LEU A 6 -31.38 19.29 -22.19
N LEU A 7 -32.25 18.78 -23.06
CA LEU A 7 -32.26 19.04 -24.49
C LEU A 7 -33.47 19.93 -24.83
N LEU A 8 -33.22 21.03 -25.49
CA LEU A 8 -34.24 21.98 -25.89
C LEU A 8 -34.11 22.27 -27.38
N ASP A 9 -35.12 21.87 -28.20
CA ASP A 9 -35.17 22.03 -29.64
C ASP A 9 -36.63 21.88 -30.09
N ASP A 10 -37.14 22.78 -30.94
CA ASP A 10 -38.53 22.73 -31.37
C ASP A 10 -38.85 21.54 -32.32
N SER A 11 -37.84 20.94 -32.92
CA SER A 11 -37.97 19.74 -33.75
C SER A 11 -37.79 18.45 -32.90
N LYS A 12 -38.81 17.63 -32.89
CA LYS A 12 -38.74 16.29 -32.26
C LYS A 12 -37.67 15.37 -32.89
N GLU A 13 -37.46 15.51 -34.19
CA GLU A 13 -36.46 14.75 -34.93
C GLU A 13 -35.04 15.11 -34.46
N ASN A 14 -34.76 16.39 -34.25
CA ASN A 14 -33.50 16.85 -33.72
C ASN A 14 -33.26 16.34 -32.29
N LEU A 15 -34.28 16.40 -31.43
CA LEU A 15 -34.21 15.84 -30.07
C LEU A 15 -33.86 14.36 -30.07
N GLU A 16 -34.46 13.55 -30.95
CA GLU A 16 -34.13 12.15 -31.09
C GLU A 16 -32.71 11.91 -31.58
N VAL A 17 -32.21 12.74 -32.50
CA VAL A 17 -30.82 12.66 -32.97
C VAL A 17 -29.85 12.97 -31.83
N LEU A 18 -30.05 14.07 -31.11
CA LEU A 18 -29.22 14.47 -29.97
C LEU A 18 -29.25 13.39 -28.88
N GLN A 19 -30.42 12.80 -28.58
CA GLN A 19 -30.52 11.69 -27.61
C GLN A 19 -29.71 10.46 -28.05
N ARG A 20 -29.69 10.12 -29.33
CA ARG A 20 -28.87 9.01 -29.86
C ARG A 20 -27.38 9.31 -29.72
N MET A 21 -26.95 10.53 -29.95
CA MET A 21 -25.57 10.96 -29.84
C MET A 21 -25.07 10.89 -28.39
N LEU A 22 -25.95 11.05 -27.40
CA LEU A 22 -25.61 10.90 -25.96
C LEU A 22 -25.30 9.46 -25.58
N LYS A 23 -25.79 8.46 -26.32
CA LYS A 23 -25.46 7.06 -26.08
C LYS A 23 -24.00 6.81 -26.43
N GLY A 24 -23.23 6.41 -25.41
CA GLY A 24 -21.78 6.14 -25.56
C GLY A 24 -20.87 7.32 -25.17
N LEU A 25 -21.37 8.29 -24.41
CA LEU A 25 -20.50 9.25 -23.74
C LEU A 25 -19.52 8.50 -22.81
N PRO A 26 -18.20 8.70 -22.98
CA PRO A 26 -17.20 7.99 -22.19
C PRO A 26 -17.35 8.24 -20.68
N GLY A 27 -17.34 7.16 -19.89
CA GLY A 27 -17.40 7.24 -18.42
C GLY A 27 -18.79 7.49 -17.83
N MET A 28 -19.88 7.36 -18.65
CA MET A 28 -21.26 7.59 -18.23
C MET A 28 -22.17 6.44 -18.65
N ASP A 29 -22.31 5.45 -17.78
CA ASP A 29 -23.11 4.24 -18.07
C ASP A 29 -24.61 4.49 -18.09
N THR A 30 -25.10 5.57 -17.42
CA THR A 30 -26.51 5.95 -17.37
C THR A 30 -26.63 7.48 -17.40
N ILE A 31 -27.47 7.98 -18.31
CA ILE A 31 -27.76 9.40 -18.49
C ILE A 31 -29.29 9.58 -18.44
N THR A 32 -29.76 10.52 -17.64
CA THR A 32 -31.16 10.95 -17.68
C THR A 32 -31.30 12.10 -18.67
N THR A 33 -32.13 11.94 -19.69
CA THR A 33 -32.35 12.96 -20.71
C THR A 33 -33.75 13.55 -20.56
N LEU A 34 -33.82 14.88 -20.48
CA LEU A 34 -35.08 15.65 -20.45
C LEU A 34 -35.19 16.44 -21.74
N CYS A 35 -36.25 16.24 -22.50
CA CYS A 35 -36.47 16.87 -23.79
C CYS A 35 -37.63 17.84 -23.71
N PHE A 36 -37.41 19.07 -24.20
CA PHE A 36 -38.42 20.11 -24.33
C PHE A 36 -38.46 20.63 -25.74
N SER A 37 -39.66 20.87 -26.25
CA SER A 37 -39.88 21.45 -27.58
C SER A 37 -40.24 22.95 -27.56
N ALA A 38 -40.27 23.56 -26.37
CA ALA A 38 -40.57 24.98 -26.22
C ALA A 38 -39.78 25.57 -25.04
N GLY A 39 -39.17 26.75 -25.24
CA GLY A 39 -38.36 27.44 -24.24
C GLY A 39 -39.10 27.74 -22.94
N GLU A 40 -40.35 28.16 -23.03
CA GLU A 40 -41.19 28.47 -21.86
C GLU A 40 -41.45 27.24 -20.97
N GLN A 41 -41.63 26.04 -21.57
CA GLN A 41 -41.82 24.81 -20.84
C GLN A 41 -40.52 24.39 -20.13
N ALA A 42 -39.39 24.47 -20.84
CA ALA A 42 -38.07 24.21 -20.26
C ALA A 42 -37.77 25.18 -19.10
N LEU A 43 -38.05 26.47 -19.28
CA LEU A 43 -37.86 27.49 -18.25
C LEU A 43 -38.72 27.23 -17.02
N THR A 44 -39.99 26.82 -17.20
CA THR A 44 -40.88 26.45 -16.11
C THR A 44 -40.31 25.28 -15.30
N TRP A 45 -39.79 24.27 -15.98
CA TRP A 45 -39.14 23.14 -15.31
C TRP A 45 -37.86 23.59 -14.57
N CYS A 46 -37.03 24.44 -15.18
CA CYS A 46 -35.80 24.98 -14.62
C CYS A 46 -36.02 25.81 -13.34
N ARG A 47 -37.20 26.37 -13.13
CA ARG A 47 -37.55 27.10 -11.87
C ARG A 47 -37.57 26.18 -10.64
N ALA A 48 -37.87 24.91 -10.82
CA ALA A 48 -37.97 23.93 -9.71
C ALA A 48 -36.83 22.90 -9.71
N ASN A 49 -36.12 22.69 -10.80
CA ASN A 49 -35.15 21.63 -11.02
C ASN A 49 -33.84 22.15 -11.60
N GLU A 50 -32.79 21.32 -11.50
CA GLU A 50 -31.45 21.60 -12.01
C GLU A 50 -30.97 20.44 -12.87
N PRO A 51 -30.62 20.64 -14.15
CA PRO A 51 -29.86 19.67 -14.92
C PRO A 51 -28.35 19.83 -14.67
N ASP A 52 -27.56 18.84 -15.07
CA ASP A 52 -26.10 18.93 -15.02
C ASP A 52 -25.54 19.68 -16.23
N ILE A 53 -26.24 19.68 -17.37
CA ILE A 53 -25.89 20.43 -18.59
C ILE A 53 -27.17 20.69 -19.40
N CYS A 54 -27.19 21.80 -20.11
CA CYS A 54 -28.24 22.13 -21.11
C CYS A 54 -27.66 22.15 -22.52
N VAL A 55 -28.36 21.55 -23.49
CA VAL A 55 -28.12 21.69 -24.92
C VAL A 55 -29.34 22.35 -25.51
N VAL A 56 -29.16 23.53 -26.10
CA VAL A 56 -30.28 24.43 -26.48
C VAL A 56 -30.13 24.86 -27.94
N ASP A 57 -31.16 24.62 -28.74
CA ASP A 57 -31.20 25.15 -30.09
C ASP A 57 -31.40 26.68 -30.06
N TYR A 58 -30.75 27.35 -31.00
CA TYR A 58 -30.88 28.81 -31.13
C TYR A 58 -32.23 29.19 -31.73
N ASN A 59 -32.63 28.54 -32.83
CA ASN A 59 -33.80 28.93 -33.62
C ASN A 59 -35.07 28.20 -33.15
N MET A 60 -35.79 28.77 -32.21
CA MET A 60 -37.05 28.24 -31.74
C MET A 60 -38.17 29.30 -31.82
N PRO A 61 -39.41 28.88 -32.11
CA PRO A 61 -40.55 29.80 -32.12
C PRO A 61 -40.90 30.28 -30.72
N GLY A 62 -41.26 31.54 -30.59
CA GLY A 62 -41.68 32.16 -29.34
C GLY A 62 -40.48 32.68 -28.54
N MET A 63 -39.76 31.80 -27.84
CA MET A 63 -38.55 32.11 -27.08
C MET A 63 -37.32 31.49 -27.77
N ASP A 64 -36.40 32.32 -28.25
CA ASP A 64 -35.18 31.84 -28.87
C ASP A 64 -34.18 31.29 -27.79
N GLY A 65 -33.13 30.60 -28.26
CA GLY A 65 -32.18 29.98 -27.35
C GLY A 65 -31.35 30.98 -26.52
N ILE A 66 -31.12 32.20 -27.02
CA ILE A 66 -30.43 33.25 -26.26
C ILE A 66 -31.36 33.85 -25.22
N GLU A 67 -32.63 34.05 -25.54
CA GLU A 67 -33.63 34.51 -24.60
C GLU A 67 -33.80 33.49 -23.45
N PHE A 68 -33.91 32.21 -23.80
CA PHE A 68 -33.93 31.12 -22.80
C PHE A 68 -32.69 31.16 -21.90
N LEU A 69 -31.49 31.26 -22.49
CA LEU A 69 -30.21 31.37 -21.76
C LEU A 69 -30.22 32.55 -20.78
N MET A 70 -30.64 33.74 -21.24
CA MET A 70 -30.70 34.93 -20.40
C MET A 70 -31.66 34.77 -19.23
N GLU A 71 -32.85 34.20 -19.46
CA GLU A 71 -33.82 33.96 -18.39
C GLU A 71 -33.36 32.92 -17.35
N VAL A 72 -32.78 31.84 -17.82
CA VAL A 72 -32.24 30.78 -16.94
C VAL A 72 -31.05 31.29 -16.15
N ARG A 73 -30.17 32.12 -16.70
CA ARG A 73 -29.02 32.70 -15.99
C ARG A 73 -29.43 33.68 -14.86
N LYS A 74 -30.67 34.17 -14.83
CA LYS A 74 -31.20 34.92 -13.68
C LYS A 74 -31.43 34.05 -12.47
N LEU A 75 -31.56 32.71 -12.63
CA LEU A 75 -31.72 31.77 -11.56
C LEU A 75 -30.34 31.49 -10.89
N PRO A 76 -30.17 31.76 -9.60
CA PRO A 76 -28.83 31.61 -8.93
C PRO A 76 -28.20 30.22 -9.11
N ARG A 77 -29.02 29.17 -9.12
CA ARG A 77 -28.58 27.75 -9.27
C ARG A 77 -28.02 27.47 -10.67
N PHE A 78 -28.40 28.21 -11.68
CA PHE A 78 -27.93 28.02 -13.06
C PHE A 78 -26.60 28.71 -13.38
N LYS A 79 -26.02 29.53 -12.48
CA LYS A 79 -24.76 30.23 -12.73
C LYS A 79 -23.59 29.27 -13.05
N GLY A 80 -23.60 28.05 -12.49
CA GLY A 80 -22.54 27.06 -12.72
C GLY A 80 -22.94 25.90 -13.64
N ILE A 81 -24.16 25.89 -14.22
CA ILE A 81 -24.62 24.84 -15.13
C ILE A 81 -24.11 25.11 -16.53
N PRO A 82 -23.34 24.20 -17.17
CA PRO A 82 -22.89 24.39 -18.55
C PRO A 82 -24.07 24.46 -19.51
N MET A 83 -23.95 25.36 -20.49
CA MET A 83 -24.95 25.52 -21.56
C MET A 83 -24.26 25.51 -22.92
N VAL A 84 -24.66 24.58 -23.78
CA VAL A 84 -24.17 24.42 -25.15
C VAL A 84 -25.26 24.84 -26.09
N MET A 85 -24.96 25.82 -26.94
CA MET A 85 -25.90 26.32 -27.97
C MET A 85 -25.72 25.51 -29.24
N VAL A 86 -26.83 25.10 -29.87
CA VAL A 86 -26.84 24.49 -31.21
C VAL A 86 -27.35 25.55 -32.22
N THR A 87 -26.62 25.79 -33.28
CA THR A 87 -26.99 26.84 -34.27
C THR A 87 -26.82 26.31 -35.68
N GLY A 88 -27.73 26.69 -36.57
CA GLY A 88 -27.69 26.35 -37.99
C GLY A 88 -26.82 27.29 -38.82
N SER A 89 -26.31 28.36 -38.23
CA SER A 89 -25.61 29.42 -38.95
C SER A 89 -24.15 29.51 -38.56
N SER A 90 -23.26 29.72 -39.52
CA SER A 90 -21.86 30.09 -39.30
C SER A 90 -21.73 31.59 -38.91
N ASP A 91 -22.82 32.26 -38.55
CA ASP A 91 -22.84 33.66 -38.19
C ASP A 91 -22.07 33.92 -36.90
N SER A 92 -20.99 34.70 -37.05
CA SER A 92 -20.10 35.05 -35.95
C SER A 92 -20.81 35.85 -34.85
N ASP A 93 -21.82 36.67 -35.25
CA ASP A 93 -22.53 37.57 -34.35
C ASP A 93 -23.41 36.77 -33.35
N ILE A 94 -24.09 35.73 -33.84
CA ILE A 94 -24.91 34.84 -32.98
C ILE A 94 -24.05 34.14 -31.94
N ARG A 95 -22.90 33.61 -32.36
CA ARG A 95 -21.95 32.93 -31.45
C ARG A 95 -21.40 33.89 -30.39
N GLN A 96 -21.00 35.07 -30.80
CA GLN A 96 -20.48 36.09 -29.89
C GLN A 96 -21.56 36.53 -28.90
N ARG A 97 -22.79 36.70 -29.33
CA ARG A 97 -23.94 37.03 -28.48
C ARG A 97 -24.23 35.89 -27.48
N ALA A 98 -24.24 34.64 -27.92
CA ALA A 98 -24.48 33.50 -27.06
C ALA A 98 -23.40 33.39 -25.93
N LEU A 99 -22.13 33.50 -26.29
CA LEU A 99 -21.01 33.49 -25.34
C LEU A 99 -21.08 34.68 -24.37
N ALA A 100 -21.37 35.89 -24.87
CA ALA A 100 -21.50 37.09 -24.04
C ALA A 100 -22.65 36.97 -23.01
N ASN A 101 -23.69 36.19 -23.30
CA ASN A 101 -24.83 35.94 -22.43
C ASN A 101 -24.66 34.70 -21.55
N GLY A 102 -23.49 34.05 -21.57
CA GLY A 102 -23.14 32.99 -20.64
C GLY A 102 -23.33 31.55 -21.17
N ALA A 103 -23.37 31.35 -22.50
CA ALA A 103 -23.16 30.03 -23.08
C ALA A 103 -21.69 29.58 -22.84
N ASN A 104 -21.49 28.29 -22.54
CA ASN A 104 -20.15 27.74 -22.33
C ASN A 104 -19.52 27.25 -23.63
N ASP A 105 -20.34 26.82 -24.59
CA ASP A 105 -19.89 26.35 -25.89
C ASP A 105 -21.02 26.40 -26.92
N PHE A 106 -20.70 26.12 -28.19
CA PHE A 106 -21.67 26.04 -29.26
C PHE A 106 -21.35 24.90 -30.24
N LEU A 107 -22.37 24.40 -30.93
CA LEU A 107 -22.27 23.39 -31.97
C LEU A 107 -22.96 23.87 -33.22
N THR A 108 -22.39 23.60 -34.39
CA THR A 108 -22.94 24.02 -35.66
C THR A 108 -23.69 22.85 -36.32
N ARG A 109 -24.84 23.13 -36.91
CA ARG A 109 -25.57 22.14 -37.73
C ARG A 109 -24.97 22.00 -39.15
N PRO A 110 -24.88 20.78 -39.68
CA PRO A 110 -25.21 19.49 -39.05
C PRO A 110 -24.25 19.15 -37.89
N VAL A 111 -24.80 18.71 -36.76
CA VAL A 111 -23.99 18.39 -35.55
C VAL A 111 -23.19 17.13 -35.82
N ASP A 112 -21.87 17.23 -35.70
CA ASP A 112 -20.98 16.07 -35.75
C ASP A 112 -21.06 15.27 -34.45
N PRO A 113 -21.32 13.94 -34.49
CA PRO A 113 -21.48 13.14 -33.29
C PRO A 113 -20.23 13.03 -32.40
N ASP A 114 -19.04 13.08 -32.99
CA ASP A 114 -17.80 12.96 -32.22
C ASP A 114 -17.46 14.31 -31.56
N GLU A 115 -17.65 15.42 -32.26
CA GLU A 115 -17.54 16.76 -31.68
C GLU A 115 -18.54 16.95 -30.54
N PHE A 116 -19.80 16.54 -30.73
CA PHE A 116 -20.85 16.61 -29.71
C PHE A 116 -20.45 15.87 -28.45
N ARG A 117 -20.03 14.59 -28.57
CA ARG A 117 -19.60 13.76 -27.42
C ARG A 117 -18.38 14.34 -26.71
N ALA A 118 -17.39 14.80 -27.48
CA ALA A 118 -16.17 15.36 -26.89
C ALA A 118 -16.45 16.61 -26.05
N ARG A 119 -17.25 17.55 -26.60
CA ARG A 119 -17.57 18.83 -25.92
C ARG A 119 -18.47 18.61 -24.70
N LEU A 120 -19.54 17.83 -24.84
CA LEU A 120 -20.41 17.52 -23.69
C LEU A 120 -19.69 16.71 -22.60
N GLY A 121 -18.89 15.72 -22.98
CA GLY A 121 -18.12 14.92 -22.05
C GLY A 121 -17.18 15.76 -21.20
N ASN A 122 -16.46 16.69 -21.82
CA ASN A 122 -15.57 17.62 -21.11
C ASN A 122 -16.33 18.52 -20.14
N LEU A 123 -17.43 19.13 -20.59
CA LEU A 123 -18.24 20.03 -19.76
C LEU A 123 -18.92 19.29 -18.61
N LEU A 124 -19.43 18.09 -18.84
CA LEU A 124 -20.03 17.25 -17.79
C LEU A 124 -18.98 16.82 -16.76
N THR A 125 -17.80 16.39 -17.20
CA THR A 125 -16.70 16.02 -16.30
C THR A 125 -16.31 17.18 -15.40
N LEU A 126 -16.17 18.38 -15.98
CA LEU A 126 -15.89 19.60 -15.24
C LEU A 126 -17.02 19.93 -14.25
N ARG A 127 -18.28 19.87 -14.70
CA ARG A 127 -19.45 20.12 -13.84
C ARG A 127 -19.52 19.15 -12.67
N MET A 128 -19.36 17.84 -12.92
CA MET A 128 -19.40 16.83 -11.88
C MET A 128 -18.25 16.96 -10.86
N SER A 129 -17.08 17.42 -11.33
CA SER A 129 -15.96 17.71 -10.41
C SER A 129 -16.20 18.92 -9.50
N LEU A 130 -17.09 19.85 -9.91
CA LEU A 130 -17.44 21.06 -9.15
C LEU A 130 -18.64 20.87 -8.22
N VAL A 131 -19.54 19.95 -8.55
CA VAL A 131 -20.82 19.75 -7.79
C VAL A 131 -20.61 18.99 -6.49
N ASN A 132 -19.55 18.19 -6.35
CA ASN A 132 -19.28 17.41 -5.14
C ASN A 132 -17.92 17.73 -4.49
N PRO A 133 -17.71 18.96 -3.98
CA PRO A 133 -16.50 19.25 -3.21
C PRO A 133 -16.42 18.40 -1.92
N LEU A 134 -17.56 17.97 -1.34
CA LEU A 134 -17.61 17.08 -0.19
C LEU A 134 -17.06 15.69 -0.52
N ASP A 135 -17.48 15.06 -1.62
CA ASP A 135 -16.95 13.76 -2.06
C ASP A 135 -15.45 13.82 -2.33
N ARG A 136 -14.96 14.97 -2.82
CA ARG A 136 -13.53 15.18 -3.04
C ARG A 136 -12.75 15.32 -1.73
N VAL A 137 -13.32 16.04 -0.76
CA VAL A 137 -12.74 16.18 0.58
C VAL A 137 -12.70 14.83 1.29
N GLU A 138 -13.79 14.05 1.23
CA GLU A 138 -13.83 12.71 1.82
C GLU A 138 -12.80 11.74 1.19
N ARG A 139 -12.67 11.75 -0.14
CA ARG A 139 -11.63 10.96 -0.83
C ARG A 139 -10.23 11.37 -0.43
N LEU A 140 -9.95 12.68 -0.42
CA LEU A 140 -8.63 13.19 -0.01
C LEU A 140 -8.33 12.88 1.46
N ALA A 141 -9.33 12.97 2.34
CA ALA A 141 -9.18 12.59 3.75
C ALA A 141 -8.86 11.09 3.89
N HIS A 142 -9.55 10.23 3.14
CA HIS A 142 -9.27 8.80 3.11
C HIS A 142 -7.86 8.49 2.58
N ASP A 143 -7.46 9.14 1.48
CA ASP A 143 -6.11 8.97 0.91
C ASP A 143 -5.01 9.41 1.88
N VAL A 144 -5.21 10.54 2.57
CA VAL A 144 -4.29 11.04 3.61
C VAL A 144 -4.19 10.06 4.77
N GLU A 145 -5.32 9.54 5.26
CA GLU A 145 -5.34 8.55 6.34
C GLU A 145 -4.59 7.27 5.95
N LEU A 146 -4.81 6.77 4.73
CA LEU A 146 -4.12 5.59 4.21
C LEU A 146 -2.60 5.80 4.10
N LEU A 147 -2.18 6.95 3.55
CA LEU A 147 -0.76 7.30 3.43
C LEU A 147 -0.10 7.49 4.81
N ALA A 148 -0.80 8.11 5.76
CA ALA A 148 -0.30 8.29 7.12
C ALA A 148 -0.12 6.93 7.82
N ARG A 149 -1.08 6.01 7.68
CA ARG A 149 -0.97 4.65 8.21
C ARG A 149 0.23 3.90 7.64
N GLN A 150 0.41 3.93 6.31
CA GLN A 150 1.57 3.31 5.65
C GLN A 150 2.90 3.93 6.07
N ALA A 151 2.94 5.25 6.31
CA ALA A 151 4.15 5.92 6.79
C ALA A 151 4.51 5.47 8.21
N ILE A 152 3.52 5.37 9.11
CA ILE A 152 3.70 4.88 10.48
C ILE A 152 4.18 3.43 10.48
N GLU A 153 3.59 2.56 9.65
CA GLU A 153 4.00 1.16 9.53
C GLU A 153 5.47 1.04 9.08
N ARG A 154 5.89 1.81 8.08
CA ARG A 154 7.29 1.85 7.64
C ARG A 154 8.24 2.37 8.71
N GLU A 155 7.83 3.38 9.46
CA GLU A 155 8.63 3.94 10.56
C GLU A 155 8.79 2.89 11.69
N HIS A 156 7.71 2.20 12.06
CA HIS A 156 7.77 1.10 13.03
C HIS A 156 8.72 -0.01 12.57
N GLU A 157 8.64 -0.42 11.31
CA GLU A 157 9.56 -1.41 10.73
C GLU A 157 11.01 -0.95 10.89
N GLN A 158 11.34 0.27 10.49
CA GLN A 158 12.69 0.81 10.59
C GLN A 158 13.19 0.86 12.03
N ILE A 159 12.34 1.27 12.98
CA ILE A 159 12.69 1.33 14.40
C ILE A 159 13.03 -0.06 14.93
N ILE A 160 12.20 -1.07 14.63
CA ILE A 160 12.42 -2.44 15.08
C ILE A 160 13.73 -2.99 14.53
N PHE A 161 13.96 -2.88 13.22
CA PHE A 161 15.21 -3.34 12.62
C PHE A 161 16.43 -2.61 13.18
N LYS A 162 16.32 -1.29 13.44
CA LYS A 162 17.41 -0.51 14.05
C LYS A 162 17.67 -0.91 15.50
N LEU A 163 16.64 -1.12 16.31
CA LEU A 163 16.80 -1.59 17.69
C LEU A 163 17.40 -3.00 17.75
N SER A 164 16.93 -3.90 16.89
CA SER A 164 17.51 -5.24 16.77
C SER A 164 18.97 -5.18 16.31
N GLN A 165 19.30 -4.33 15.35
CA GLN A 165 20.67 -4.08 14.90
C GLN A 165 21.58 -3.54 16.02
N ILE A 166 21.07 -2.62 16.87
CA ILE A 166 21.82 -2.11 18.02
C ILE A 166 22.09 -3.24 19.01
N SER A 167 21.12 -4.12 19.27
CA SER A 167 21.28 -5.27 20.16
C SER A 167 22.38 -6.22 19.67
N THR A 168 22.44 -6.48 18.37
CA THR A 168 23.41 -7.39 17.76
C THR A 168 24.68 -6.66 17.24
N SER A 169 24.75 -5.32 17.33
CA SER A 169 25.94 -4.55 16.90
C SER A 169 27.23 -4.90 17.67
N ARG A 170 27.09 -5.55 18.81
CA ARG A 170 28.17 -6.10 19.62
C ARG A 170 28.53 -7.54 19.24
N ASP A 171 27.69 -8.20 18.46
CA ASP A 171 27.89 -9.53 17.93
C ASP A 171 28.27 -9.43 16.42
N GLU A 172 28.74 -10.51 15.85
CA GLU A 172 29.21 -10.58 14.46
C GLU A 172 28.07 -10.63 13.43
N GLU A 173 26.82 -10.46 13.87
CA GLU A 173 25.67 -10.51 12.99
C GLU A 173 25.43 -9.17 12.26
N THR A 174 25.18 -9.27 10.96
CA THR A 174 24.98 -8.11 10.11
C THR A 174 23.50 -7.67 10.10
N GLY A 175 23.26 -6.39 9.76
CA GLY A 175 21.89 -5.92 9.57
C GLY A 175 21.14 -6.67 8.47
N ASN A 176 21.85 -7.18 7.46
CA ASN A 176 21.26 -7.97 6.36
C ASN A 176 20.81 -9.37 6.82
N HIS A 177 21.47 -9.99 7.81
CA HIS A 177 21.00 -11.20 8.46
C HIS A 177 19.56 -11.06 8.97
N MET A 178 19.26 -9.99 9.68
CA MET A 178 17.91 -9.74 10.20
C MET A 178 16.87 -9.64 9.10
N HIS A 179 17.19 -8.96 7.98
CA HIS A 179 16.30 -8.89 6.83
C HIS A 179 16.07 -10.26 6.19
N ARG A 180 17.14 -11.06 6.05
CA ARG A 180 17.02 -12.42 5.49
C ARG A 180 16.18 -13.33 6.38
N VAL A 181 16.44 -13.35 7.70
CA VAL A 181 15.65 -14.14 8.67
C VAL A 181 14.18 -13.71 8.66
N ALA A 182 13.89 -12.40 8.63
CA ALA A 182 12.52 -11.88 8.55
C ALA A 182 11.79 -12.36 7.29
N HIS A 183 12.40 -12.22 6.11
CA HIS A 183 11.81 -12.64 4.85
C HIS A 183 11.60 -14.15 4.74
N ILE A 184 12.59 -14.95 5.20
CA ILE A 184 12.49 -16.41 5.19
C ILE A 184 11.41 -16.88 6.17
N SER A 185 11.33 -16.28 7.36
CA SER A 185 10.28 -16.59 8.34
C SER A 185 8.88 -16.28 7.82
N CYS A 186 8.68 -15.11 7.18
CA CYS A 186 7.43 -14.75 6.54
C CYS A 186 7.07 -15.70 5.39
N LEU A 187 8.04 -16.11 4.56
CA LEU A 187 7.84 -17.09 3.50
C LEU A 187 7.35 -18.42 4.08
N ILE A 188 8.04 -18.97 5.10
CA ILE A 188 7.67 -20.24 5.73
C ILE A 188 6.26 -20.13 6.33
N ALA A 189 5.95 -19.06 7.07
CA ALA A 189 4.65 -18.84 7.67
C ALA A 189 3.52 -18.85 6.64
N ARG A 190 3.69 -18.10 5.55
CA ARG A 190 2.70 -18.01 4.47
C ARG A 190 2.45 -19.36 3.81
N GLU A 191 3.49 -20.11 3.52
CA GLU A 191 3.41 -21.40 2.84
C GLU A 191 2.95 -22.54 3.76
N LEU A 192 2.98 -22.33 5.07
CA LEU A 192 2.30 -23.18 6.07
C LEU A 192 0.80 -22.86 6.17
N GLY A 193 0.31 -21.81 5.50
CA GLY A 193 -1.12 -21.44 5.43
C GLY A 193 -1.56 -20.47 6.53
N HIS A 194 -0.65 -19.78 7.19
CA HIS A 194 -1.00 -18.70 8.11
C HIS A 194 -1.55 -17.48 7.38
N ASP A 195 -2.42 -16.72 8.04
CA ASP A 195 -3.03 -15.52 7.47
C ASP A 195 -2.03 -14.37 7.28
N ALA A 196 -2.45 -13.34 6.55
CA ALA A 196 -1.61 -12.19 6.24
C ALA A 196 -1.15 -11.47 7.51
N GLN A 197 -2.02 -11.33 8.51
CA GLN A 197 -1.69 -10.66 9.77
C GLN A 197 -0.57 -11.39 10.53
N PHE A 198 -0.61 -12.70 10.59
CA PHE A 198 0.45 -13.51 11.21
C PHE A 198 1.76 -13.35 10.42
N CYS A 199 1.70 -13.37 9.07
CA CYS A 199 2.88 -13.21 8.21
C CYS A 199 3.53 -11.83 8.38
N ASP A 200 2.74 -10.76 8.48
CA ASP A 200 3.24 -9.42 8.71
C ASP A 200 3.86 -9.28 10.11
N LEU A 201 3.22 -9.86 11.11
CA LEU A 201 3.74 -9.84 12.48
C LEU A 201 5.06 -10.62 12.61
N ILE A 202 5.17 -11.84 12.05
CA ILE A 202 6.40 -12.61 12.14
C ILE A 202 7.55 -11.97 11.37
N TYR A 203 7.26 -11.31 10.24
CA TYR A 203 8.25 -10.53 9.50
C TYR A 203 8.90 -9.45 10.37
N LEU A 204 8.09 -8.72 11.13
CA LEU A 204 8.57 -7.66 12.03
C LEU A 204 9.14 -8.21 13.33
N ALA A 205 8.68 -9.35 13.82
CA ALA A 205 9.08 -9.92 15.11
C ALA A 205 10.35 -10.77 15.04
N ALA A 206 10.60 -11.46 13.91
CA ALA A 206 11.75 -12.35 13.76
C ALA A 206 13.11 -11.66 14.02
N PRO A 207 13.36 -10.39 13.63
CA PRO A 207 14.60 -9.68 13.97
C PRO A 207 14.89 -9.55 15.47
N MET A 208 13.86 -9.71 16.33
CA MET A 208 14.02 -9.59 17.79
C MET A 208 14.44 -10.90 18.47
N HIS A 209 14.70 -12.00 17.72
CA HIS A 209 15.04 -13.30 18.31
C HIS A 209 16.21 -13.20 19.30
N ASP A 210 17.20 -12.40 18.98
CA ASP A 210 18.45 -12.23 19.72
C ASP A 210 18.55 -10.93 20.54
N ILE A 211 17.42 -10.22 20.73
CA ILE A 211 17.42 -8.94 21.46
C ILE A 211 18.00 -9.06 22.88
N GLY A 212 17.87 -10.21 23.50
CA GLY A 212 18.40 -10.48 24.85
C GLY A 212 19.92 -10.56 24.91
N LYS A 213 20.64 -10.64 23.79
CA LYS A 213 22.12 -10.58 23.76
C LYS A 213 22.66 -9.29 24.37
N VAL A 214 21.83 -8.24 24.43
CA VAL A 214 22.18 -6.98 25.12
C VAL A 214 22.51 -7.21 26.60
N GLY A 215 21.94 -8.21 27.26
CA GLY A 215 22.19 -8.56 28.65
C GLY A 215 23.37 -9.50 28.86
N ILE A 216 24.01 -9.99 27.81
CA ILE A 216 25.16 -10.90 27.92
C ILE A 216 26.45 -10.10 28.13
N PRO A 217 27.29 -10.43 29.12
CA PRO A 217 28.56 -9.76 29.35
C PRO A 217 29.52 -9.86 28.17
N ASP A 218 30.21 -8.75 27.79
CA ASP A 218 31.16 -8.67 26.68
C ASP A 218 32.23 -9.78 26.69
N LYS A 219 32.73 -10.12 27.88
CA LYS A 219 33.74 -11.19 28.06
C LYS A 219 33.26 -12.57 27.59
N ILE A 220 31.93 -12.77 27.47
CA ILE A 220 31.32 -14.01 26.99
C ILE A 220 30.88 -13.82 25.54
N LEU A 221 30.16 -12.75 25.26
CA LEU A 221 29.61 -12.45 23.91
C LEU A 221 30.72 -12.31 22.85
N LEU A 222 31.80 -11.60 23.19
CA LEU A 222 32.91 -11.28 22.29
C LEU A 222 34.11 -12.19 22.50
N LYS A 223 33.94 -13.31 23.16
CA LYS A 223 35.08 -14.21 23.45
C LYS A 223 35.66 -14.81 22.15
N PRO A 224 36.95 -14.59 21.84
CA PRO A 224 37.59 -15.23 20.71
C PRO A 224 37.81 -16.73 21.03
N GLY A 225 36.92 -17.59 20.55
CA GLY A 225 37.04 -19.03 20.70
C GLY A 225 35.82 -19.69 21.38
N LYS A 226 35.95 -20.95 21.76
CA LYS A 226 34.85 -21.73 22.34
C LYS A 226 34.54 -21.26 23.77
N LEU A 227 33.24 -21.18 24.08
CA LEU A 227 32.76 -20.92 25.43
C LEU A 227 33.00 -22.15 26.30
N THR A 228 33.33 -21.93 27.59
CA THR A 228 33.30 -23.00 28.60
C THR A 228 31.86 -23.41 28.90
N PRO A 229 31.61 -24.56 29.55
CA PRO A 229 30.27 -24.96 29.94
C PRO A 229 29.54 -23.88 30.76
N ASP A 230 30.19 -23.25 31.72
CA ASP A 230 29.58 -22.20 32.56
C ASP A 230 29.25 -20.91 31.72
N GLU A 231 30.17 -20.52 30.83
CA GLU A 231 29.94 -19.39 29.92
C GLU A 231 28.79 -19.68 28.95
N TRP A 232 28.66 -20.94 28.50
CA TRP A 232 27.55 -21.36 27.65
C TRP A 232 26.22 -21.30 28.39
N GLU A 233 26.15 -21.67 29.67
CA GLU A 233 24.92 -21.48 30.46
C GLU A 233 24.52 -19.99 30.53
N VAL A 234 25.51 -19.10 30.71
CA VAL A 234 25.24 -17.65 30.67
C VAL A 234 24.78 -17.20 29.27
N MET A 235 25.43 -17.66 28.19
CA MET A 235 25.04 -17.33 26.83
C MET A 235 23.58 -17.72 26.56
N LYS A 236 23.13 -18.91 26.96
CA LYS A 236 21.75 -19.36 26.78
C LYS A 236 20.71 -18.43 27.40
N THR A 237 21.09 -17.65 28.43
CA THR A 237 20.16 -16.76 29.11
C THR A 237 19.65 -15.62 28.22
N HIS A 238 20.29 -15.33 27.05
CA HIS A 238 19.77 -14.32 26.13
C HIS A 238 18.31 -14.58 25.72
N THR A 239 17.92 -15.86 25.60
CA THR A 239 16.53 -16.24 25.26
C THR A 239 15.54 -15.79 26.33
N THR A 240 15.87 -16.03 27.61
CA THR A 240 15.05 -15.62 28.74
C THR A 240 15.08 -14.10 28.94
N ILE A 241 16.25 -13.47 28.79
CA ILE A 241 16.39 -12.00 28.89
C ILE A 241 15.52 -11.34 27.84
N GLY A 242 15.59 -11.79 26.58
CA GLY A 242 14.78 -11.24 25.49
C GLY A 242 13.27 -11.41 25.75
N TYR A 243 12.86 -12.57 26.24
CA TYR A 243 11.48 -12.83 26.66
C TYR A 243 11.02 -11.85 27.75
N GLU A 244 11.79 -11.72 28.84
CA GLU A 244 11.46 -10.84 29.95
C GLU A 244 11.36 -9.36 29.53
N MET A 245 12.15 -8.94 28.55
CA MET A 245 12.11 -7.56 28.02
C MET A 245 10.83 -7.25 27.24
N LEU A 246 10.20 -8.25 26.61
CA LEU A 246 9.13 -8.03 25.64
C LEU A 246 7.75 -8.55 26.09
N LYS A 247 7.67 -9.52 27.01
CA LYS A 247 6.46 -10.31 27.36
C LYS A 247 5.28 -9.48 27.85
N ASP A 248 5.53 -8.42 28.63
CA ASP A 248 4.48 -7.64 29.32
C ASP A 248 3.92 -6.51 28.43
N SER A 249 4.22 -6.52 27.14
CA SER A 249 3.74 -5.50 26.21
C SER A 249 2.26 -5.72 25.82
N SER A 250 1.52 -4.63 25.67
CA SER A 250 0.17 -4.64 25.05
C SER A 250 0.23 -4.91 23.54
N SER A 251 1.37 -4.67 22.89
CA SER A 251 1.59 -4.89 21.46
C SER A 251 1.65 -6.38 21.12
N SER A 252 0.81 -6.86 20.18
CA SER A 252 0.87 -8.23 19.66
C SER A 252 2.22 -8.54 19.00
N LEU A 253 2.83 -7.54 18.38
CA LEU A 253 4.14 -7.64 17.77
C LEU A 253 5.25 -7.94 18.80
N LEU A 254 5.29 -7.18 19.90
CA LEU A 254 6.30 -7.39 20.94
C LEU A 254 6.08 -8.70 21.70
N ARG A 255 4.83 -9.11 21.90
CA ARG A 255 4.54 -10.44 22.48
C ARG A 255 5.00 -11.57 21.57
N MET A 256 4.78 -11.45 20.25
CA MET A 256 5.31 -12.42 19.29
C MET A 256 6.86 -12.43 19.30
N GLY A 257 7.51 -11.27 19.40
CA GLY A 257 8.95 -11.15 19.59
C GLY A 257 9.44 -11.83 20.87
N ALA A 258 8.67 -11.73 21.98
CA ALA A 258 8.97 -12.44 23.22
C ALA A 258 8.93 -13.96 23.02
N ASP A 259 7.88 -14.48 22.40
CA ASP A 259 7.74 -15.91 22.12
C ASP A 259 8.87 -16.41 21.23
N ILE A 260 9.26 -15.64 20.21
CA ILE A 260 10.40 -15.95 19.34
C ILE A 260 11.71 -15.98 20.15
N ALA A 261 12.01 -14.91 20.88
CA ALA A 261 13.23 -14.83 21.69
C ALA A 261 13.33 -16.01 22.66
N HIS A 262 12.21 -16.43 23.25
CA HIS A 262 12.19 -17.53 24.22
C HIS A 262 12.29 -18.90 23.58
N SER A 263 11.95 -19.08 22.29
CA SER A 263 11.77 -20.42 21.72
C SER A 263 12.54 -20.73 20.45
N HIS A 264 13.27 -19.77 19.85
CA HIS A 264 14.00 -20.02 18.61
C HIS A 264 15.19 -21.00 18.75
N HIS A 265 15.66 -21.28 19.97
CA HIS A 265 16.66 -22.29 20.27
C HIS A 265 16.09 -23.58 20.86
N GLU A 266 14.76 -23.70 20.93
CA GLU A 266 14.15 -24.96 21.23
C GLU A 266 14.36 -25.96 20.08
N LYS A 267 14.55 -27.25 20.42
CA LYS A 267 14.71 -28.30 19.42
C LYS A 267 13.49 -29.19 19.39
N TYR A 268 13.04 -29.57 18.22
CA TYR A 268 11.83 -30.36 18.05
C TYR A 268 11.82 -31.66 18.86
N ASN A 269 13.01 -32.24 19.14
CA ASN A 269 13.21 -33.43 19.97
C ASN A 269 13.30 -33.14 21.48
N GLY A 270 13.15 -31.87 21.91
CA GLY A 270 13.20 -31.47 23.32
C GLY A 270 14.61 -31.28 23.91
N GLN A 271 15.66 -31.35 23.07
CA GLN A 271 17.05 -31.12 23.52
C GLN A 271 17.49 -29.67 23.36
N GLY A 272 16.54 -28.77 23.17
CA GLY A 272 16.75 -27.32 23.07
C GLY A 272 16.75 -26.61 24.41
N TYR A 273 16.73 -25.30 24.38
CA TYR A 273 16.68 -24.42 25.54
C TYR A 273 15.83 -23.19 25.27
N PRO A 274 15.32 -22.48 26.28
CA PRO A 274 15.57 -22.63 27.71
C PRO A 274 14.65 -23.65 28.41
N LEU A 275 13.49 -24.01 27.81
CA LEU A 275 12.44 -24.79 28.45
C LEU A 275 12.49 -26.29 28.12
N GLY A 276 13.20 -26.69 27.07
CA GLY A 276 13.25 -28.08 26.58
C GLY A 276 11.90 -28.57 26.06
N LEU A 277 11.17 -27.70 25.35
CA LEU A 277 9.87 -28.00 24.77
C LEU A 277 10.02 -29.04 23.64
N VAL A 278 9.01 -29.91 23.49
CA VAL A 278 9.03 -31.02 22.52
C VAL A 278 7.95 -30.82 21.47
N GLY A 279 8.32 -30.93 20.20
CA GLY A 279 7.40 -30.99 19.09
C GLY A 279 6.54 -29.71 18.97
N GLU A 280 5.24 -29.89 18.86
CA GLU A 280 4.27 -28.81 18.72
C GLU A 280 4.03 -27.98 19.98
N LYS A 281 4.62 -28.37 21.13
CA LYS A 281 4.64 -27.51 22.31
C LYS A 281 5.53 -26.30 22.15
N ILE A 282 6.49 -26.35 21.23
CA ILE A 282 7.27 -25.17 20.82
C ILE A 282 6.33 -24.22 20.06
N PRO A 283 6.24 -22.94 20.42
CA PRO A 283 5.46 -21.97 19.66
C PRO A 283 5.81 -22.01 18.17
N MET A 284 4.80 -21.92 17.29
CA MET A 284 5.01 -21.99 15.84
C MET A 284 6.01 -20.94 15.36
N VAL A 285 5.95 -19.74 15.92
CA VAL A 285 6.89 -18.64 15.60
C VAL A 285 8.34 -19.01 15.90
N GLY A 286 8.60 -19.69 17.01
CA GLY A 286 9.93 -20.18 17.37
C GLY A 286 10.40 -21.28 16.41
N ARG A 287 9.53 -22.23 16.04
CA ARG A 287 9.85 -23.32 15.09
C ARG A 287 10.21 -22.76 13.70
N ILE A 288 9.49 -21.73 13.25
CA ILE A 288 9.75 -21.07 11.96
C ILE A 288 11.08 -20.31 12.00
N VAL A 289 11.28 -19.47 13.03
CA VAL A 289 12.48 -18.64 13.12
C VAL A 289 13.74 -19.49 13.32
N ALA A 290 13.67 -20.59 14.07
CA ALA A 290 14.79 -21.52 14.21
C ALA A 290 15.32 -22.06 12.88
N VAL A 291 14.43 -22.36 11.92
CA VAL A 291 14.82 -22.80 10.57
C VAL A 291 15.43 -21.65 9.77
N ALA A 292 14.83 -20.47 9.83
CA ALA A 292 15.31 -19.31 9.09
C ALA A 292 16.68 -18.84 9.59
N ASP A 293 16.87 -18.78 10.89
CA ASP A 293 18.12 -18.36 11.54
C ASP A 293 19.27 -19.35 11.23
N GLU A 294 19.05 -20.65 11.45
CA GLU A 294 20.09 -21.65 11.16
C GLU A 294 20.47 -21.68 9.69
N LEU A 295 19.51 -21.60 8.76
CA LEU A 295 19.79 -21.54 7.35
C LEU A 295 20.69 -20.34 7.02
N ASP A 296 20.35 -19.16 7.52
CA ASP A 296 21.13 -17.94 7.29
C ASP A 296 22.52 -18.03 7.95
N ALA A 297 22.60 -18.57 9.16
CA ALA A 297 23.88 -18.80 9.86
C ALA A 297 24.80 -19.77 9.14
N LEU A 298 24.26 -20.78 8.43
CA LEU A 298 25.04 -21.70 7.62
C LEU A 298 25.57 -21.04 6.33
N LEU A 299 24.78 -20.17 5.72
CA LEU A 299 25.10 -19.52 4.43
C LEU A 299 25.92 -18.24 4.58
N SER A 300 25.99 -17.65 5.77
CA SER A 300 26.74 -16.42 6.04
C SER A 300 28.20 -16.69 6.38
N VAL A 301 29.09 -15.81 5.90
CA VAL A 301 30.50 -15.81 6.31
C VAL A 301 30.59 -15.21 7.70
N ARG A 302 31.23 -15.93 8.64
CA ARG A 302 31.53 -15.41 9.99
C ARG A 302 33.05 -15.40 10.20
N PRO A 303 33.63 -14.56 11.05
CA PRO A 303 35.09 -14.45 11.22
C PRO A 303 35.80 -15.77 11.49
N TYR A 304 35.12 -16.72 12.10
CA TYR A 304 35.67 -18.05 12.45
C TYR A 304 35.08 -19.21 11.63
N LYS A 305 34.19 -18.92 10.65
CA LYS A 305 33.50 -19.96 9.89
C LYS A 305 33.22 -19.47 8.45
N GLN A 306 33.77 -20.20 7.49
CA GLN A 306 33.37 -19.97 6.09
C GLN A 306 31.91 -20.40 5.87
N ALA A 307 31.22 -19.68 4.98
CA ALA A 307 29.90 -20.07 4.56
C ALA A 307 29.92 -21.48 3.98
N TRP A 308 28.92 -22.26 4.33
CA TRP A 308 28.70 -23.54 3.68
C TRP A 308 28.23 -23.30 2.26
N ASN A 309 28.52 -24.26 1.35
CA ASN A 309 27.83 -24.22 0.09
C ASN A 309 26.33 -24.52 0.30
N PHE A 310 25.50 -23.98 -0.56
CA PHE A 310 24.06 -24.04 -0.40
C PHE A 310 23.52 -25.47 -0.32
N LYS A 311 24.09 -26.40 -1.10
CA LYS A 311 23.68 -27.80 -1.11
C LYS A 311 23.93 -28.48 0.25
N ASP A 312 25.14 -28.28 0.82
CA ASP A 312 25.51 -28.89 2.10
C ASP A 312 24.64 -28.35 3.26
N ALA A 313 24.30 -27.05 3.21
CA ALA A 313 23.37 -26.43 4.16
C ALA A 313 21.98 -27.08 4.12
N LEU A 314 21.42 -27.26 2.91
CA LEU A 314 20.13 -27.93 2.73
C LEU A 314 20.16 -29.40 3.17
N GLU A 315 21.22 -30.14 2.85
CA GLU A 315 21.38 -31.53 3.28
C GLU A 315 21.47 -31.63 4.80
N HIS A 316 22.13 -30.68 5.46
CA HIS A 316 22.19 -30.60 6.92
C HIS A 316 20.78 -30.36 7.51
N LEU A 317 20.07 -29.32 7.06
CA LEU A 317 18.74 -29.02 7.54
C LEU A 317 17.75 -30.17 7.31
N HIS A 318 17.83 -30.84 6.16
CA HIS A 318 17.03 -32.03 5.87
C HIS A 318 17.32 -33.18 6.84
N ARG A 319 18.58 -33.42 7.21
CA ARG A 319 18.99 -34.45 8.16
C ARG A 319 18.51 -34.18 9.59
N GLU A 320 18.41 -32.89 9.95
CA GLU A 320 17.93 -32.45 11.26
C GLU A 320 16.39 -32.31 11.32
N ARG A 321 15.67 -32.63 10.24
CA ARG A 321 14.20 -32.66 10.16
C ARG A 321 13.61 -33.64 11.20
N GLY A 322 12.69 -33.15 12.04
CA GLY A 322 12.10 -33.94 13.13
C GLY A 322 13.02 -34.16 14.35
N ARG A 323 14.25 -33.65 14.30
CA ARG A 323 15.21 -33.67 15.40
C ARG A 323 15.45 -32.30 16.00
N HIS A 324 16.12 -31.45 15.24
CA HIS A 324 16.31 -30.07 15.61
C HIS A 324 15.10 -29.25 15.16
N PHE A 325 14.66 -29.41 13.92
CA PHE A 325 13.65 -28.58 13.28
C PHE A 325 12.32 -29.28 13.07
N ASP A 326 11.25 -28.47 13.07
CA ASP A 326 9.92 -28.90 12.69
C ASP A 326 9.89 -29.45 11.26
N PRO A 327 9.35 -30.67 11.04
CA PRO A 327 9.27 -31.25 9.70
C PRO A 327 8.52 -30.40 8.70
N GLY A 328 7.42 -29.75 9.10
CA GLY A 328 6.61 -28.91 8.21
C GLY A 328 7.37 -27.67 7.76
N CYS A 329 8.10 -27.02 8.67
CA CYS A 329 8.93 -25.85 8.33
C CYS A 329 10.05 -26.21 7.35
N ILE A 330 10.72 -27.36 7.55
CA ILE A 330 11.77 -27.84 6.63
C ILE A 330 11.18 -28.20 5.26
N ASP A 331 10.05 -28.90 5.22
CA ASP A 331 9.43 -29.30 3.95
C ASP A 331 8.99 -28.09 3.11
N VAL A 332 8.49 -27.03 3.76
CA VAL A 332 8.18 -25.75 3.10
C VAL A 332 9.46 -25.10 2.58
N MET A 333 10.47 -24.94 3.42
CA MET A 333 11.75 -24.34 3.04
C MET A 333 12.35 -25.02 1.81
N LEU A 334 12.38 -26.35 1.79
CA LEU A 334 12.94 -27.13 0.67
C LEU A 334 12.13 -26.99 -0.63
N ARG A 335 10.84 -26.71 -0.58
CA ARG A 335 10.02 -26.45 -1.77
C ARG A 335 10.25 -25.06 -2.37
N HIS A 336 10.74 -24.10 -1.57
CA HIS A 336 10.87 -22.69 -1.97
C HIS A 336 12.32 -22.21 -2.06
N ILE A 337 13.22 -23.10 -2.45
CA ILE A 337 14.67 -22.85 -2.57
C ILE A 337 14.99 -21.65 -3.46
N ASP A 338 14.34 -21.54 -4.62
CA ASP A 338 14.61 -20.44 -5.56
C ASP A 338 14.25 -19.08 -4.94
N THR A 339 13.13 -18.98 -4.22
CA THR A 339 12.74 -17.76 -3.51
C THR A 339 13.74 -17.40 -2.40
N ILE A 340 14.25 -18.39 -1.69
CA ILE A 340 15.27 -18.20 -0.64
C ILE A 340 16.57 -17.70 -1.25
N LEU A 341 16.99 -18.25 -2.38
CA LEU A 341 18.18 -17.77 -3.10
C LEU A 341 18.04 -16.32 -3.56
N ASP A 342 16.83 -15.91 -3.96
CA ASP A 342 16.59 -14.52 -4.35
C ASP A 342 16.61 -13.58 -3.15
N ILE A 343 16.12 -14.03 -1.97
CA ILE A 343 16.26 -13.29 -0.71
C ILE A 343 17.76 -13.11 -0.37
N GLN A 344 18.55 -14.17 -0.46
CA GLN A 344 19.99 -14.12 -0.19
C GLN A 344 20.74 -13.15 -1.13
N LYS A 345 20.39 -13.14 -2.41
CA LYS A 345 20.96 -12.21 -3.40
C LYS A 345 20.57 -10.76 -3.15
N LYS A 346 19.34 -10.52 -2.67
CA LYS A 346 18.81 -9.19 -2.41
C LYS A 346 19.48 -8.53 -1.20
N PHE A 347 19.83 -9.30 -0.18
CA PHE A 347 20.39 -8.83 1.07
C PHE A 347 21.80 -9.37 1.28
N VAL A 348 22.72 -9.02 0.37
CA VAL A 348 24.14 -9.41 0.43
C VAL A 348 24.85 -8.56 1.48
N ASP A 349 25.63 -9.20 2.34
CA ASP A 349 26.49 -8.48 3.28
C ASP A 349 27.63 -7.81 2.52
N GLU A 350 27.77 -6.50 2.67
CA GLU A 350 28.94 -5.80 2.17
C GLU A 350 30.17 -6.27 2.94
N PRO A 351 31.31 -6.53 2.26
CA PRO A 351 32.54 -6.84 2.95
C PRO A 351 32.85 -5.69 3.92
N ALA A 352 33.08 -6.01 5.19
CA ALA A 352 33.37 -5.02 6.22
C ALA A 352 34.45 -4.05 5.72
N ALA A 353 34.04 -2.83 5.37
CA ALA A 353 34.96 -1.77 5.10
C ALA A 353 35.80 -1.60 6.34
N ALA A 354 37.13 -1.75 6.22
CA ALA A 354 38.05 -1.54 7.32
C ALA A 354 37.71 -0.18 7.97
N VAL A 355 37.23 -0.22 9.19
CA VAL A 355 36.96 0.99 10.01
C VAL A 355 38.32 1.60 10.38
N SER A 356 38.96 2.21 9.38
CA SER A 356 40.11 3.07 9.55
C SER A 356 39.64 4.48 9.30
N ASP A 357 39.12 5.14 10.30
CA ASP A 357 39.13 6.59 10.50
C ASP A 357 38.02 7.07 11.43
N ILE A 358 37.97 6.51 12.65
CA ILE A 358 37.38 7.27 13.75
C ILE A 358 38.49 8.20 14.23
N ARG A 359 38.57 9.41 13.67
CA ARG A 359 39.38 10.51 14.25
C ARG A 359 38.84 10.79 15.63
N PRO A 360 39.66 10.71 16.71
CA PRO A 360 39.21 11.11 18.02
C PRO A 360 38.80 12.58 17.97
N LEU A 361 37.61 12.89 18.49
CA LEU A 361 37.13 14.24 18.71
C LEU A 361 38.22 14.96 19.53
N ARG A 362 38.89 15.94 18.91
CA ARG A 362 39.83 16.83 19.62
C ARG A 362 39.03 17.53 20.74
N ARG A 363 39.36 17.22 21.98
CA ARG A 363 38.92 18.01 23.11
C ARG A 363 39.46 19.41 22.87
N GLY A 364 38.58 20.37 22.63
CA GLY A 364 38.92 21.78 22.62
C GLY A 364 39.52 22.16 23.97
N ALA A 365 40.72 22.67 23.98
CA ALA A 365 41.30 23.30 25.13
C ALA A 365 40.54 24.60 25.42
N ALA A 366 40.16 24.78 26.70
CA ALA A 366 39.58 25.98 27.24
C ALA A 366 40.60 27.12 27.21
#